data_65a6ca776fe4d382811a75a11678bb80
#
_entry.id   65a6ca776fe4d382811a75a11678bb80
#
_cell.length_a   1.000
_cell.length_b   1.000
_cell.length_c   1.000
_cell.angle_alpha   90.00
_cell.angle_beta   90.00
_cell.angle_gamma   90.00
#
_symmetry.space_group_name_H-M   'P 1'
#
loop_
_entity.id
_entity.type
_entity.pdbx_description
1 polymer ?
#
loop_
_entity_poly.entity_id
_entity_poly.type
_entity_poly.pdbx_seq_one_letter_code
_entity_poly.pdbx_strand_id
1 'polypeptide(L)'
;MSTMTKRIFRATLLVGVAVLIASLALVMGVLYSYFGRVQESQLRDELSLAAVGVEKNGTDYLAELHSDQYRITWLRADGVVIYDTQADAESMENHAERQEVQQALATGEGESSRYSDTLLQKTVYYAKRLPDGTVLRLSAVRVTAGVLVLNMLQPILLVLAAALILSGVLAGRLARRITEPLNRLDLEHPLENDTYEELAPLLRRMEHQRRQIDQQIGELRQRSEEFDQITGSMNEGLVLLDEAGTILSINPAARRLLDADGDCVGQDFLTVDRDVTMSDALRQAAEQGHSEFRGQRNGREYQFDVTRIQTDGRTAGTVLLVFDVTERAFAERNRREFTANVSHELKTPLQGIIGSAELLENGMVKQEDVPRFVGHIRAEAQRLVTLIGDIIRLSQLDEGEPMPTESVELLAVAREAAENLRSAAEARHVTVEVTGQPASVSGVRRLLYEIVFNLCDNAIKYNTDGGRVEVEVTRDGGTAAVTVRDTGIGIPPEHQSRVFERFYRVDKSHSKASGGTGLGLSIVKHAVQYHHGTIQLKSEVGKGTEIRVTFPAE
;
A
#
# COMPACT_ATOMS: atom_id res chain seq x y z
N MET A 1 22.59 -6.73 33.22
CA MET A 1 22.48 -8.19 32.91
C MET A 1 21.06 -8.48 32.47
N SER A 2 20.91 -9.15 31.32
CA SER A 2 19.59 -9.59 30.81
C SER A 2 18.95 -10.59 31.80
N THR A 3 17.63 -10.78 31.70
CA THR A 3 16.91 -11.73 32.56
C THR A 3 17.45 -13.16 32.41
N MET A 4 17.86 -13.54 31.19
CA MET A 4 18.46 -14.83 30.90
C MET A 4 19.82 -14.98 31.56
N THR A 5 20.70 -14.00 31.45
CA THR A 5 22.02 -13.99 32.13
C THR A 5 21.90 -14.13 33.64
N LYS A 6 20.92 -13.46 34.25
CA LYS A 6 20.65 -13.58 35.71
C LYS A 6 20.18 -14.99 36.09
N ARG A 7 19.35 -15.63 35.27
CA ARG A 7 18.87 -17.00 35.51
C ARG A 7 20.00 -18.02 35.40
N ILE A 8 20.81 -17.96 34.35
CA ILE A 8 21.98 -18.85 34.17
C ILE A 8 22.95 -18.65 35.31
N PHE A 9 23.30 -17.41 35.65
CA PHE A 9 24.19 -17.10 36.77
C PHE A 9 23.69 -17.70 38.10
N ARG A 10 22.42 -17.51 38.44
CA ARG A 10 21.82 -18.04 39.68
C ARG A 10 21.82 -19.58 39.69
N ALA A 11 21.47 -20.22 38.58
CA ALA A 11 21.46 -21.67 38.49
C ALA A 11 22.87 -22.25 38.65
N THR A 12 23.87 -21.71 37.97
CA THR A 12 25.26 -22.15 38.06
C THR A 12 25.84 -21.93 39.43
N LEU A 13 25.55 -20.78 40.06
CA LEU A 13 25.98 -20.48 41.43
C LEU A 13 25.35 -21.43 42.45
N LEU A 14 24.04 -21.71 42.34
CA LEU A 14 23.33 -22.65 43.19
C LEU A 14 23.92 -24.07 43.12
N VAL A 15 24.19 -24.55 41.93
CA VAL A 15 24.84 -25.87 41.72
C VAL A 15 26.23 -25.87 42.37
N GLY A 16 27.03 -24.83 42.12
CA GLY A 16 28.36 -24.69 42.72
C GLY A 16 28.33 -24.71 44.25
N VAL A 17 27.40 -23.98 44.86
CA VAL A 17 27.20 -23.95 46.32
C VAL A 17 26.73 -25.32 46.86
N ALA A 18 25.79 -25.97 46.18
CA ALA A 18 25.30 -27.29 46.56
C ALA A 18 26.41 -28.36 46.54
N VAL A 19 27.23 -28.36 45.48
CA VAL A 19 28.39 -29.27 45.38
C VAL A 19 29.42 -28.99 46.48
N LEU A 20 29.68 -27.70 46.76
CA LEU A 20 30.61 -27.31 47.84
C LEU A 20 30.16 -27.81 49.21
N ILE A 21 28.88 -27.60 49.54
CA ILE A 21 28.30 -28.05 50.83
C ILE A 21 28.37 -29.59 50.94
N ALA A 22 27.99 -30.30 49.86
CA ALA A 22 28.05 -31.77 49.86
C ALA A 22 29.48 -32.29 50.01
N SER A 23 30.45 -31.68 49.30
CA SER A 23 31.87 -32.04 49.42
C SER A 23 32.41 -31.77 50.81
N LEU A 24 32.09 -30.62 51.41
CA LEU A 24 32.50 -30.27 52.75
C LEU A 24 31.94 -31.25 53.78
N ALA A 25 30.67 -31.59 53.68
CA ALA A 25 30.03 -32.58 54.56
C ALA A 25 30.69 -33.97 54.44
N LEU A 26 31.01 -34.41 53.25
CA LEU A 26 31.70 -35.68 53.00
C LEU A 26 33.10 -35.68 53.61
N VAL A 27 33.92 -34.63 53.37
CA VAL A 27 35.27 -34.51 53.88
C VAL A 27 35.27 -34.49 55.41
N MET A 28 34.36 -33.71 56.02
CA MET A 28 34.22 -33.65 57.47
C MET A 28 33.83 -35.01 58.05
N GLY A 29 32.93 -35.76 57.44
CA GLY A 29 32.55 -37.09 57.82
C GLY A 29 33.73 -38.09 57.82
N VAL A 30 34.52 -38.03 56.72
CA VAL A 30 35.73 -38.87 56.61
C VAL A 30 36.78 -38.51 57.64
N LEU A 31 37.06 -37.21 57.81
CA LEU A 31 38.03 -36.76 58.83
C LEU A 31 37.62 -37.14 60.23
N TYR A 32 36.33 -36.94 60.54
CA TYR A 32 35.82 -37.34 61.84
C TYR A 32 36.02 -38.85 62.15
N SER A 33 35.68 -39.67 61.14
CA SER A 33 35.86 -41.13 61.26
C SER A 33 37.34 -41.53 61.33
N TYR A 34 38.20 -40.85 60.55
CA TYR A 34 39.64 -41.11 60.57
C TYR A 34 40.26 -40.74 61.89
N PHE A 35 40.06 -39.51 62.41
CA PHE A 35 40.62 -39.08 63.68
C PHE A 35 40.07 -39.91 64.86
N GLY A 36 38.81 -40.30 64.81
CA GLY A 36 38.24 -41.19 65.79
C GLY A 36 38.96 -42.54 65.88
N ARG A 37 39.32 -43.15 64.75
CA ARG A 37 40.08 -44.43 64.71
C ARG A 37 41.53 -44.25 65.14
N VAL A 38 42.18 -43.18 64.75
CA VAL A 38 43.56 -42.89 65.16
C VAL A 38 43.64 -42.70 66.68
N GLN A 39 42.76 -41.92 67.28
CA GLN A 39 42.69 -41.69 68.72
C GLN A 39 42.42 -43.00 69.48
N GLU A 40 41.52 -43.83 68.99
CA GLU A 40 41.24 -45.13 69.54
C GLU A 40 42.49 -46.04 69.61
N SER A 41 43.17 -46.14 68.44
CA SER A 41 44.43 -46.93 68.38
C SER A 41 45.48 -46.41 69.32
N GLN A 42 45.68 -45.08 69.38
CA GLN A 42 46.66 -44.46 70.29
C GLN A 42 46.34 -44.74 71.74
N LEU A 43 45.08 -44.62 72.17
CA LEU A 43 44.71 -44.87 73.57
C LEU A 43 44.87 -46.34 73.96
N ARG A 44 44.63 -47.30 73.04
CA ARG A 44 44.90 -48.74 73.27
C ARG A 44 46.40 -49.03 73.41
N ASP A 45 47.21 -48.38 72.51
CA ASP A 45 48.67 -48.53 72.55
C ASP A 45 49.23 -47.96 73.84
N GLU A 46 48.78 -46.79 74.29
CA GLU A 46 49.14 -46.17 75.53
C GLU A 46 48.79 -47.05 76.77
N LEU A 47 47.55 -47.58 76.77
CA LEU A 47 47.14 -48.52 77.82
C LEU A 47 48.03 -49.76 77.88
N SER A 48 48.40 -50.27 76.68
CA SER A 48 49.28 -51.46 76.62
C SER A 48 50.68 -51.18 77.08
N LEU A 49 51.23 -49.99 76.74
CA LEU A 49 52.53 -49.53 77.26
C LEU A 49 52.48 -49.30 78.76
N ALA A 50 51.42 -48.65 79.27
CA ALA A 50 51.21 -48.44 80.69
C ALA A 50 51.09 -49.76 81.46
N ALA A 51 50.42 -50.74 80.88
CA ALA A 51 50.30 -52.07 81.44
C ALA A 51 51.69 -52.72 81.69
N VAL A 52 52.56 -52.69 80.68
CA VAL A 52 53.94 -53.23 80.82
C VAL A 52 54.75 -52.43 81.81
N GLY A 53 54.55 -51.09 81.87
CA GLY A 53 55.22 -50.26 82.91
C GLY A 53 54.79 -50.58 84.33
N VAL A 54 53.48 -50.76 84.52
CA VAL A 54 52.92 -51.13 85.85
C VAL A 54 53.34 -52.55 86.29
N GLU A 55 53.39 -53.50 85.34
CA GLU A 55 53.91 -54.85 85.64
C GLU A 55 55.33 -54.82 86.18
N LYS A 56 56.16 -53.93 85.70
CA LYS A 56 57.57 -53.86 86.06
C LYS A 56 57.86 -53.03 87.35
N ASN A 57 57.23 -51.87 87.46
CA ASN A 57 57.57 -50.86 88.43
C ASN A 57 56.39 -50.46 89.33
N GLY A 58 55.24 -51.08 89.21
CA GLY A 58 54.09 -50.84 90.09
C GLY A 58 53.62 -49.40 90.13
N THR A 59 53.30 -48.88 91.29
CA THR A 59 52.82 -47.51 91.53
C THR A 59 53.83 -46.44 91.16
N ASP A 60 55.14 -46.70 91.23
CA ASP A 60 56.18 -45.72 90.91
C ASP A 60 56.14 -45.28 89.46
N TYR A 61 55.84 -46.22 88.55
CA TYR A 61 55.66 -45.89 87.13
C TYR A 61 54.47 -44.96 86.92
N LEU A 62 53.33 -45.20 87.52
CA LEU A 62 52.17 -44.37 87.43
C LEU A 62 52.32 -42.97 88.04
N ALA A 63 53.15 -42.87 89.13
CA ALA A 63 53.45 -41.59 89.75
C ALA A 63 54.31 -40.66 88.88
N GLU A 64 55.17 -41.27 88.04
CA GLU A 64 56.01 -40.53 87.09
C GLU A 64 55.25 -40.22 85.79
N LEU A 65 54.11 -40.90 85.52
CA LEU A 65 53.35 -40.74 84.33
C LEU A 65 52.40 -39.53 84.42
N HIS A 66 52.81 -38.43 83.79
CA HIS A 66 51.98 -37.22 83.70
C HIS A 66 51.39 -37.10 82.32
N SER A 67 50.05 -37.14 82.22
CA SER A 67 49.34 -36.91 80.96
C SER A 67 48.09 -36.10 81.22
N ASP A 68 47.94 -34.98 80.44
CA ASP A 68 46.72 -34.16 80.42
C ASP A 68 45.64 -34.72 79.50
N GLN A 69 46.02 -35.71 78.62
CA GLN A 69 45.12 -36.22 77.57
C GLN A 69 44.31 -37.45 78.06
N TYR A 70 44.79 -38.17 78.98
CA TYR A 70 44.14 -39.37 79.54
C TYR A 70 44.43 -39.57 81.01
N ARG A 71 43.53 -40.28 81.66
CA ARG A 71 43.62 -40.66 83.11
C ARG A 71 43.77 -42.16 83.17
N ILE A 72 44.70 -42.63 83.99
CA ILE A 72 44.89 -44.04 84.25
C ILE A 72 44.51 -44.34 85.72
N THR A 73 43.71 -45.38 85.89
CA THR A 73 43.26 -45.91 87.15
C THR A 73 43.70 -47.37 87.26
N TRP A 74 44.46 -47.75 88.28
CA TRP A 74 44.86 -49.11 88.55
C TRP A 74 43.91 -49.71 89.62
N LEU A 75 43.33 -50.89 89.31
CA LEU A 75 42.28 -51.51 90.09
C LEU A 75 42.68 -52.94 90.54
N ARG A 76 42.26 -53.31 91.68
CA ARG A 76 42.31 -54.69 92.12
C ARG A 76 41.21 -55.50 91.43
N ALA A 77 41.28 -56.82 91.41
CA ALA A 77 40.27 -57.70 90.80
C ALA A 77 38.87 -57.56 91.41
N ASP A 78 38.74 -57.09 92.64
CA ASP A 78 37.49 -56.77 93.36
C ASP A 78 36.98 -55.37 93.08
N GLY A 79 37.67 -54.60 92.17
CA GLY A 79 37.29 -53.28 91.76
C GLY A 79 37.74 -52.12 92.65
N VAL A 80 38.48 -52.39 93.69
CA VAL A 80 39.07 -51.38 94.59
C VAL A 80 40.20 -50.67 93.86
N VAL A 81 40.25 -49.35 93.92
CA VAL A 81 41.30 -48.53 93.30
C VAL A 81 42.59 -48.66 94.05
N ILE A 82 43.68 -49.07 93.38
CA ILE A 82 45.03 -49.14 93.92
C ILE A 82 45.74 -47.80 93.77
N TYR A 83 45.60 -47.23 92.57
CA TYR A 83 46.23 -45.96 92.21
C TYR A 83 45.46 -45.27 91.11
N ASP A 84 45.46 -43.93 91.11
CA ASP A 84 44.87 -43.12 90.03
C ASP A 84 45.76 -41.90 89.72
N THR A 85 45.95 -41.58 88.46
CA THR A 85 46.87 -40.49 88.05
C THR A 85 46.34 -39.09 88.30
N GLN A 86 45.03 -38.91 88.55
CA GLN A 86 44.38 -37.59 88.69
C GLN A 86 43.58 -37.39 89.98
N ALA A 87 43.33 -38.46 90.75
CA ALA A 87 42.54 -38.37 91.96
C ALA A 87 43.15 -39.26 93.08
N ASP A 88 42.83 -38.95 94.29
CA ASP A 88 43.25 -39.78 95.43
C ASP A 88 42.48 -41.11 95.48
N ALA A 89 43.20 -42.23 95.41
CA ALA A 89 42.63 -43.58 95.32
C ALA A 89 41.73 -43.92 96.56
N GLU A 90 42.02 -43.36 97.75
CA GLU A 90 41.21 -43.60 98.96
C GLU A 90 39.83 -42.93 98.85
N SER A 91 39.68 -41.85 98.06
CA SER A 91 38.43 -41.11 97.85
C SER A 91 37.53 -41.68 96.79
N MET A 92 37.98 -42.71 96.09
CA MET A 92 37.27 -43.23 94.92
C MET A 92 36.33 -44.40 95.25
N GLU A 93 35.18 -44.43 94.62
CA GLU A 93 34.22 -45.53 94.70
C GLU A 93 34.78 -46.83 94.06
N ASN A 94 34.22 -47.95 94.48
CA ASN A 94 34.57 -49.22 93.84
C ASN A 94 34.14 -49.27 92.38
N HIS A 95 35.01 -49.69 91.50
CA HIS A 95 34.81 -49.72 90.03
C HIS A 95 34.45 -51.10 89.49
N ALA A 96 34.15 -52.11 90.36
CA ALA A 96 33.83 -53.48 89.93
C ALA A 96 32.63 -53.57 88.97
N GLU A 97 31.65 -52.65 89.10
CA GLU A 97 30.46 -52.67 88.28
C GLU A 97 30.64 -51.92 86.94
N ARG A 98 31.81 -51.36 86.71
CA ARG A 98 32.09 -50.64 85.47
C ARG A 98 32.22 -51.59 84.30
N GLN A 99 31.45 -51.38 83.18
CA GLN A 99 31.35 -52.25 82.03
C GLN A 99 32.72 -52.64 81.45
N GLU A 100 33.63 -51.66 81.31
CA GLU A 100 34.98 -51.82 80.78
C GLU A 100 35.84 -52.72 81.76
N VAL A 101 35.63 -52.59 83.05
CA VAL A 101 36.35 -53.39 84.02
C VAL A 101 35.85 -54.83 84.04
N GLN A 102 34.54 -55.04 84.02
CA GLN A 102 33.94 -56.39 83.95
C GLN A 102 34.37 -57.13 82.64
N GLN A 103 34.40 -56.40 81.55
CA GLN A 103 34.86 -57.00 80.25
C GLN A 103 36.36 -57.37 80.37
N ALA A 104 37.20 -56.50 80.90
CA ALA A 104 38.64 -56.77 81.05
C ALA A 104 38.89 -57.95 81.93
N LEU A 105 38.15 -58.15 83.06
CA LEU A 105 38.25 -59.30 83.92
C LEU A 105 37.82 -60.63 83.19
N ALA A 106 36.83 -60.58 82.33
CA ALA A 106 36.30 -61.72 81.60
C ALA A 106 37.16 -62.11 80.40
N THR A 107 37.54 -61.15 79.56
CA THR A 107 38.15 -61.39 78.27
C THR A 107 39.60 -60.91 78.14
N GLY A 108 40.16 -60.28 79.18
CA GLY A 108 41.49 -59.67 79.17
C GLY A 108 41.53 -58.19 78.78
N GLU A 109 40.59 -57.73 77.95
CA GLU A 109 40.44 -56.33 77.55
C GLU A 109 38.98 -55.91 77.62
N GLY A 110 38.68 -54.62 77.91
CA GLY A 110 37.33 -54.10 77.96
C GLY A 110 37.27 -52.67 77.47
N GLU A 111 36.14 -52.31 76.89
CA GLU A 111 35.90 -50.93 76.44
C GLU A 111 34.47 -50.49 76.76
N SER A 112 34.32 -49.21 77.08
CA SER A 112 33.02 -48.57 77.19
C SER A 112 33.11 -47.09 76.85
N SER A 113 31.98 -46.49 76.64
CA SER A 113 31.94 -45.02 76.47
C SER A 113 30.74 -44.43 77.15
N ARG A 114 30.92 -43.27 77.73
CA ARG A 114 29.83 -42.53 78.38
C ARG A 114 29.79 -41.12 77.88
N TYR A 115 28.56 -40.62 77.62
CA TYR A 115 28.33 -39.26 77.17
C TYR A 115 27.95 -38.41 78.41
N SER A 116 28.61 -37.27 78.57
CA SER A 116 28.24 -36.29 79.57
C SER A 116 27.37 -35.21 78.88
N ASP A 117 26.09 -35.22 79.16
CA ASP A 117 25.17 -34.21 78.67
C ASP A 117 25.52 -32.81 79.17
N THR A 118 26.14 -32.69 80.32
CA THR A 118 26.52 -31.39 80.92
C THR A 118 27.75 -30.77 80.27
N LEU A 119 28.72 -31.60 79.84
CA LEU A 119 29.98 -31.15 79.24
C LEU A 119 30.01 -31.33 77.68
N LEU A 120 28.91 -31.89 77.08
CA LEU A 120 28.86 -32.24 75.66
C LEU A 120 30.08 -33.05 75.21
N GLN A 121 30.66 -33.85 76.16
CA GLN A 121 31.85 -34.63 75.86
C GLN A 121 31.56 -36.13 76.00
N LYS A 122 32.12 -36.91 75.11
CA LYS A 122 32.10 -38.36 75.16
C LYS A 122 33.42 -38.86 75.79
N THR A 123 33.37 -39.46 76.98
CA THR A 123 34.54 -40.09 77.57
C THR A 123 34.56 -41.56 77.14
N VAL A 124 35.70 -42.00 76.64
CA VAL A 124 35.96 -43.39 76.28
C VAL A 124 36.84 -44.00 77.37
N TYR A 125 36.55 -45.25 77.68
CA TYR A 125 37.21 -46.02 78.67
C TYR A 125 37.74 -47.30 78.05
N TYR A 126 39.04 -47.59 78.31
CA TYR A 126 39.68 -48.82 77.92
C TYR A 126 40.23 -49.44 79.18
N ALA A 127 40.08 -50.78 79.36
CA ALA A 127 40.59 -51.52 80.47
C ALA A 127 41.34 -52.74 79.99
N LYS A 128 42.46 -53.09 80.70
CA LYS A 128 43.28 -54.25 80.40
C LYS A 128 43.60 -55.00 81.63
N ARG A 129 43.37 -56.30 81.65
CA ARG A 129 43.73 -57.17 82.80
C ARG A 129 45.22 -57.47 82.74
N LEU A 130 45.90 -57.31 83.87
CA LEU A 130 47.30 -57.64 84.04
C LEU A 130 47.44 -59.11 84.43
N PRO A 131 48.64 -59.72 84.28
CA PRO A 131 48.89 -61.11 84.67
C PRO A 131 48.69 -61.45 86.13
N ASP A 132 48.82 -60.46 86.97
CA ASP A 132 48.59 -60.57 88.42
C ASP A 132 47.10 -60.56 88.84
N GLY A 133 46.20 -60.43 87.82
CA GLY A 133 44.75 -60.38 88.03
C GLY A 133 44.20 -58.98 88.28
N THR A 134 45.01 -57.93 88.37
CA THR A 134 44.59 -56.55 88.52
C THR A 134 44.17 -55.96 87.15
N VAL A 135 43.50 -54.83 87.14
CA VAL A 135 43.01 -54.18 85.94
C VAL A 135 43.56 -52.75 85.84
N LEU A 136 44.14 -52.45 84.69
CA LEU A 136 44.53 -51.07 84.38
C LEU A 136 43.46 -50.48 83.49
N ARG A 137 42.92 -49.36 83.89
CA ARG A 137 41.85 -48.64 83.15
C ARG A 137 42.37 -47.28 82.73
N LEU A 138 42.18 -46.97 81.44
CA LEU A 138 42.48 -45.68 80.87
C LEU A 138 41.17 -44.99 80.47
N SER A 139 41.02 -43.70 80.78
CA SER A 139 39.90 -42.87 80.33
C SER A 139 40.40 -41.63 79.63
N ALA A 140 39.77 -41.30 78.48
CA ALA A 140 40.11 -40.11 77.75
C ALA A 140 38.85 -39.47 77.19
N VAL A 141 38.88 -38.15 77.05
CA VAL A 141 37.79 -37.40 76.45
C VAL A 141 37.91 -37.50 74.93
N ARG A 142 36.92 -38.04 74.25
CA ARG A 142 36.86 -38.08 72.81
C ARG A 142 36.32 -36.76 72.31
N VAL A 143 37.03 -36.11 71.38
CA VAL A 143 36.58 -34.88 70.72
C VAL A 143 35.30 -35.16 69.96
N THR A 144 34.23 -34.50 70.34
CA THR A 144 32.95 -34.63 69.61
C THR A 144 32.99 -33.91 68.24
N ALA A 145 32.16 -34.36 67.31
CA ALA A 145 32.08 -33.75 65.98
C ALA A 145 31.80 -32.22 66.02
N GLY A 146 31.04 -31.79 67.06
CA GLY A 146 30.74 -30.35 67.24
C GLY A 146 31.98 -29.52 67.62
N VAL A 147 32.86 -30.03 68.53
CA VAL A 147 34.10 -29.34 68.89
C VAL A 147 35.09 -29.32 67.71
N LEU A 148 35.17 -30.40 66.93
CA LEU A 148 36.04 -30.47 65.78
C LEU A 148 35.57 -29.47 64.68
N VAL A 149 34.26 -29.37 64.46
CA VAL A 149 33.67 -28.35 63.54
C VAL A 149 33.97 -26.94 64.06
N LEU A 150 33.84 -26.70 65.40
CA LEU A 150 34.07 -25.38 65.97
C LEU A 150 35.55 -24.96 65.83
N ASN A 151 36.48 -25.87 66.06
CA ASN A 151 37.92 -25.61 65.96
C ASN A 151 38.35 -25.42 64.46
N MET A 152 37.63 -26.02 63.54
CA MET A 152 37.86 -25.85 62.10
C MET A 152 37.02 -24.74 61.48
N LEU A 153 36.22 -24.00 62.24
CA LEU A 153 35.31 -23.00 61.76
C LEU A 153 36.00 -21.91 60.89
N GLN A 154 37.15 -21.43 61.40
CA GLN A 154 37.92 -20.38 60.70
C GLN A 154 38.42 -20.84 59.28
N PRO A 155 39.13 -21.98 59.15
CA PRO A 155 39.58 -22.47 57.87
C PRO A 155 38.39 -22.84 56.94
N ILE A 156 37.28 -23.38 57.48
CA ILE A 156 36.08 -23.71 56.76
C ILE A 156 35.47 -22.43 56.15
N LEU A 157 35.31 -21.37 56.95
CA LEU A 157 34.77 -20.08 56.46
C LEU A 157 35.67 -19.46 55.40
N LEU A 158 37.00 -19.56 55.55
CA LEU A 158 37.92 -19.03 54.54
C LEU A 158 37.80 -19.77 53.20
N VAL A 159 37.75 -21.10 53.22
CA VAL A 159 37.55 -21.95 52.03
C VAL A 159 36.19 -21.68 51.42
N LEU A 160 35.15 -21.56 52.24
CA LEU A 160 33.79 -21.25 51.76
C LEU A 160 33.75 -19.89 51.05
N ALA A 161 34.34 -18.86 51.64
CA ALA A 161 34.40 -17.53 51.06
C ALA A 161 35.18 -17.53 49.71
N ALA A 162 36.35 -18.16 49.71
CA ALA A 162 37.14 -18.28 48.47
C ALA A 162 36.39 -19.02 47.34
N ALA A 163 35.72 -20.12 47.69
CA ALA A 163 34.96 -20.92 46.75
C ALA A 163 33.70 -20.17 46.25
N LEU A 164 33.01 -19.41 47.12
CA LEU A 164 31.89 -18.55 46.70
C LEU A 164 32.33 -17.45 45.73
N ILE A 165 33.46 -16.80 45.99
CA ILE A 165 34.02 -15.77 45.10
C ILE A 165 34.39 -16.42 43.76
N LEU A 166 35.08 -17.53 43.77
CA LEU A 166 35.48 -18.25 42.58
C LEU A 166 34.26 -18.71 41.76
N SER A 167 33.28 -19.31 42.43
CA SER A 167 32.03 -19.75 41.80
C SER A 167 31.26 -18.56 41.21
N GLY A 168 31.19 -17.42 41.89
CA GLY A 168 30.58 -16.20 41.41
C GLY A 168 31.27 -15.65 40.14
N VAL A 169 32.62 -15.63 40.14
CA VAL A 169 33.40 -15.19 38.99
C VAL A 169 33.21 -16.13 37.79
N LEU A 170 33.30 -17.45 38.02
CA LEU A 170 33.09 -18.45 36.98
C LEU A 170 31.68 -18.43 36.41
N ALA A 171 30.68 -18.38 37.30
CA ALA A 171 29.27 -18.28 36.88
C ALA A 171 29.00 -16.99 36.07
N GLY A 172 29.60 -15.87 36.46
CA GLY A 172 29.51 -14.60 35.76
C GLY A 172 30.15 -14.64 34.35
N ARG A 173 31.36 -15.26 34.27
CA ARG A 173 32.04 -15.46 32.99
C ARG A 173 31.27 -16.41 32.07
N LEU A 174 30.81 -17.53 32.58
CA LEU A 174 30.03 -18.51 31.83
C LEU A 174 28.72 -17.93 31.31
N ALA A 175 27.99 -17.24 32.21
CA ALA A 175 26.72 -16.61 31.82
C ALA A 175 26.90 -15.56 30.72
N ARG A 176 27.95 -14.74 30.77
CA ARG A 176 28.27 -13.78 29.71
C ARG A 176 28.67 -14.49 28.42
N ARG A 177 29.54 -15.48 28.49
CA ARG A 177 30.02 -16.22 27.33
C ARG A 177 28.90 -16.90 26.56
N ILE A 178 27.86 -17.37 27.25
CA ILE A 178 26.67 -18.00 26.62
C ILE A 178 25.72 -16.95 26.05
N THR A 179 25.50 -15.82 26.76
CA THR A 179 24.45 -14.88 26.37
C THR A 179 24.96 -13.77 25.45
N GLU A 180 26.24 -13.49 25.37
CA GLU A 180 26.80 -12.40 24.58
C GLU A 180 26.62 -12.63 23.07
N PRO A 181 26.90 -13.81 22.49
CA PRO A 181 26.63 -14.09 21.08
C PRO A 181 25.15 -13.96 20.71
N LEU A 182 24.25 -14.37 21.64
CA LEU A 182 22.81 -14.26 21.42
C LEU A 182 22.30 -12.81 21.41
N ASN A 183 22.92 -11.94 22.25
CA ASN A 183 22.54 -10.53 22.32
C ASN A 183 23.11 -9.68 21.17
N ARG A 184 24.10 -10.20 20.45
CA ARG A 184 24.76 -9.54 19.31
C ARG A 184 24.27 -10.06 17.96
N LEU A 185 23.17 -10.88 17.94
CA LEU A 185 22.62 -11.37 16.71
C LEU A 185 22.17 -10.20 15.82
N ASP A 186 22.71 -10.16 14.62
CA ASP A 186 22.22 -9.29 13.55
C ASP A 186 21.00 -9.95 12.91
N LEU A 187 19.85 -9.29 13.08
CA LEU A 187 18.58 -9.76 12.53
C LEU A 187 18.38 -9.32 11.07
N GLU A 188 19.21 -8.37 10.61
CA GLU A 188 19.20 -7.95 9.21
C GLU A 188 19.96 -8.95 8.32
N HIS A 189 21.00 -9.59 8.87
CA HIS A 189 21.78 -10.61 8.17
C HIS A 189 21.85 -11.91 9.00
N PRO A 190 20.73 -12.65 9.15
CA PRO A 190 20.65 -13.78 10.06
C PRO A 190 21.70 -14.88 9.80
N LEU A 191 22.06 -15.12 8.53
CA LEU A 191 22.99 -16.18 8.14
C LEU A 191 24.46 -15.79 8.30
N GLU A 192 24.78 -14.51 8.50
CA GLU A 192 26.15 -14.02 8.69
C GLU A 192 26.56 -14.04 10.16
N ASN A 193 25.66 -14.41 11.06
CA ASN A 193 25.95 -14.49 12.48
C ASN A 193 26.85 -15.70 12.81
N ASP A 194 28.02 -15.43 13.39
CA ASP A 194 28.88 -16.44 13.98
C ASP A 194 28.36 -16.78 15.39
N THR A 195 27.53 -17.80 15.49
CA THR A 195 26.83 -18.19 16.72
C THR A 195 26.75 -19.71 16.83
N TYR A 196 26.00 -20.21 17.81
CA TYR A 196 25.85 -21.64 18.08
C TYR A 196 25.16 -22.39 16.93
N GLU A 197 25.67 -23.58 16.59
CA GLU A 197 25.11 -24.42 15.52
C GLU A 197 23.64 -24.77 15.75
N GLU A 198 23.22 -24.86 17.02
CA GLU A 198 21.85 -25.13 17.42
C GLU A 198 20.87 -24.02 17.01
N LEU A 199 21.36 -22.82 16.75
CA LEU A 199 20.56 -21.69 16.28
C LEU A 199 20.45 -21.63 14.76
N ALA A 200 21.25 -22.38 14.01
CA ALA A 200 21.23 -22.37 12.55
C ALA A 200 19.84 -22.63 11.95
N PRO A 201 19.01 -23.58 12.46
CA PRO A 201 17.64 -23.77 11.94
C PRO A 201 16.74 -22.56 12.14
N LEU A 202 16.88 -21.86 13.29
CA LEU A 202 16.12 -20.65 13.62
C LEU A 202 16.53 -19.50 12.70
N LEU A 203 17.83 -19.28 12.51
CA LEU A 203 18.37 -18.23 11.67
C LEU A 203 17.97 -18.42 10.20
N ARG A 204 17.99 -19.67 9.70
CA ARG A 204 17.49 -20.01 8.35
C ARG A 204 16.01 -19.70 8.20
N ARG A 205 15.20 -20.00 9.22
CA ARG A 205 13.76 -19.70 9.20
C ARG A 205 13.50 -18.20 9.21
N MET A 206 14.25 -17.42 9.98
CA MET A 206 14.17 -15.96 10.01
C MET A 206 14.54 -15.35 8.65
N GLU A 207 15.64 -15.82 8.05
CA GLU A 207 16.04 -15.39 6.71
C GLU A 207 14.96 -15.70 5.65
N HIS A 208 14.35 -16.89 5.72
CA HIS A 208 13.25 -17.26 4.82
C HIS A 208 12.04 -16.33 5.00
N GLN A 209 11.63 -16.06 6.26
CA GLN A 209 10.53 -15.15 6.54
C GLN A 209 10.84 -13.72 6.07
N ARG A 210 12.06 -13.23 6.28
CA ARG A 210 12.48 -11.92 5.80
C ARG A 210 12.37 -11.82 4.29
N ARG A 211 12.93 -12.79 3.56
CA ARG A 211 12.83 -12.83 2.09
C ARG A 211 11.37 -12.85 1.61
N GLN A 212 10.51 -13.59 2.29
CA GLN A 212 9.09 -13.62 1.97
C GLN A 212 8.41 -12.27 2.19
N ILE A 213 8.74 -11.58 3.29
CA ILE A 213 8.23 -10.22 3.57
C ILE A 213 8.75 -9.22 2.52
N ASP A 214 10.04 -9.24 2.21
CA ASP A 214 10.65 -8.37 1.21
C ASP A 214 10.02 -8.59 -0.18
N GLN A 215 9.76 -9.84 -0.54
CA GLN A 215 9.06 -10.18 -1.77
C GLN A 215 7.63 -9.64 -1.77
N GLN A 216 6.87 -9.82 -0.69
CA GLN A 216 5.50 -9.29 -0.57
C GLN A 216 5.46 -7.76 -0.64
N ILE A 217 6.42 -7.09 0.01
CA ILE A 217 6.55 -5.62 -0.08
C ILE A 217 6.88 -5.21 -1.52
N GLY A 218 7.77 -5.94 -2.20
CA GLY A 218 8.10 -5.71 -3.60
C GLY A 218 6.88 -5.87 -4.52
N GLU A 219 6.12 -6.95 -4.36
CA GLU A 219 4.88 -7.19 -5.11
C GLU A 219 3.81 -6.12 -4.86
N LEU A 220 3.66 -5.68 -3.59
CA LEU A 220 2.72 -4.60 -3.26
C LEU A 220 3.13 -3.26 -3.88
N ARG A 221 4.44 -2.93 -3.85
CA ARG A 221 4.97 -1.71 -4.49
C ARG A 221 4.75 -1.76 -5.99
N GLN A 222 5.09 -2.87 -6.63
CA GLN A 222 4.88 -3.04 -8.06
C GLN A 222 3.40 -2.87 -8.45
N ARG A 223 2.48 -3.48 -7.72
CA ARG A 223 1.02 -3.31 -7.97
C ARG A 223 0.57 -1.87 -7.78
N SER A 224 1.10 -1.17 -6.77
CA SER A 224 0.80 0.24 -6.56
C SER A 224 1.33 1.10 -7.72
N GLU A 225 2.56 0.87 -8.17
CA GLU A 225 3.15 1.57 -9.31
C GLU A 225 2.40 1.29 -10.62
N GLU A 226 2.01 0.04 -10.87
CA GLU A 226 1.17 -0.34 -12.01
C GLU A 226 -0.19 0.38 -11.96
N PHE A 227 -0.84 0.45 -10.80
CA PHE A 227 -2.09 1.18 -10.63
C PHE A 227 -1.90 2.68 -10.92
N ASP A 228 -0.85 3.30 -10.38
CA ASP A 228 -0.55 4.71 -10.61
C ASP A 228 -0.22 4.99 -12.08
N GLN A 229 0.48 4.10 -12.77
CA GLN A 229 0.77 4.23 -14.20
C GLN A 229 -0.51 4.11 -15.05
N ILE A 230 -1.37 3.14 -14.77
CA ILE A 230 -2.64 2.95 -15.48
C ILE A 230 -3.52 4.19 -15.29
N THR A 231 -3.76 4.59 -14.05
CA THR A 231 -4.62 5.74 -13.75
C THR A 231 -4.02 7.06 -14.21
N GLY A 232 -2.69 7.16 -14.20
CA GLY A 232 -1.94 8.33 -14.69
C GLY A 232 -2.00 8.53 -16.19
N SER A 233 -2.15 7.44 -16.97
CA SER A 233 -2.27 7.48 -18.44
C SER A 233 -3.71 7.69 -18.94
N MET A 234 -4.70 7.60 -18.05
CA MET A 234 -6.11 7.83 -18.39
C MET A 234 -6.38 9.31 -18.72
N ASN A 235 -7.24 9.54 -19.68
CA ASN A 235 -7.77 10.87 -19.97
C ASN A 235 -8.95 11.22 -19.08
N GLU A 236 -9.63 10.22 -18.55
CA GLU A 236 -10.75 10.34 -17.63
C GLU A 236 -10.23 10.67 -16.22
N GLY A 237 -10.92 11.57 -15.56
CA GLY A 237 -10.66 11.87 -14.16
C GLY A 237 -11.12 10.74 -13.26
N LEU A 238 -10.25 10.28 -12.36
CA LEU A 238 -10.57 9.29 -11.33
C LEU A 238 -10.26 9.87 -9.96
N VAL A 239 -11.24 9.83 -9.06
CA VAL A 239 -11.09 10.16 -7.64
C VAL A 239 -11.64 9.01 -6.82
N LEU A 240 -10.86 8.56 -5.84
CA LEU A 240 -11.28 7.57 -4.85
C LEU A 240 -11.48 8.27 -3.52
N LEU A 241 -12.64 8.08 -2.92
CA LEU A 241 -13.01 8.66 -1.63
C LEU A 241 -13.24 7.53 -0.61
N ASP A 242 -12.93 7.80 0.66
CA ASP A 242 -13.32 6.93 1.77
C ASP A 242 -14.82 7.08 2.11
N GLU A 243 -15.27 6.39 3.18
CA GLU A 243 -16.65 6.47 3.65
C GLU A 243 -17.06 7.88 4.14
N ALA A 244 -16.10 8.70 4.55
CA ALA A 244 -16.32 10.05 5.05
C ALA A 244 -16.28 11.11 3.94
N GLY A 245 -15.92 10.73 2.70
CA GLY A 245 -15.73 11.65 1.57
C GLY A 245 -14.33 12.23 1.46
N THR A 246 -13.34 11.69 2.20
CA THR A 246 -11.95 12.10 2.13
C THR A 246 -11.29 11.50 0.89
N ILE A 247 -10.49 12.29 0.19
CA ILE A 247 -9.77 11.85 -1.01
C ILE A 247 -8.67 10.86 -0.64
N LEU A 248 -8.82 9.60 -1.05
CA LEU A 248 -7.80 8.56 -0.93
C LEU A 248 -6.80 8.61 -2.08
N SER A 249 -7.30 8.88 -3.28
CA SER A 249 -6.48 8.97 -4.49
C SER A 249 -7.17 9.86 -5.53
N ILE A 250 -6.37 10.57 -6.30
CA ILE A 250 -6.82 11.42 -7.41
C ILE A 250 -5.79 11.37 -8.52
N ASN A 251 -6.20 10.97 -9.73
CA ASN A 251 -5.31 10.87 -10.86
C ASN A 251 -4.99 12.24 -11.49
N PRO A 252 -3.94 12.35 -12.32
CA PRO A 252 -3.59 13.61 -12.97
C PRO A 252 -4.68 14.21 -13.86
N ALA A 253 -5.52 13.36 -14.49
CA ALA A 253 -6.64 13.83 -15.29
C ALA A 253 -7.72 14.48 -14.43
N ALA A 254 -8.11 13.89 -13.30
CA ALA A 254 -9.08 14.48 -12.38
C ALA A 254 -8.59 15.82 -11.83
N ARG A 255 -7.30 15.94 -11.48
CA ARG A 255 -6.72 17.22 -11.04
C ARG A 255 -6.90 18.33 -12.08
N ARG A 256 -6.63 18.01 -13.37
CA ARG A 256 -6.84 18.98 -14.48
C ARG A 256 -8.30 19.30 -14.72
N LEU A 257 -9.18 18.28 -14.72
CA LEU A 257 -10.60 18.44 -15.05
C LEU A 257 -11.39 19.16 -13.93
N LEU A 258 -10.97 18.97 -12.68
CA LEU A 258 -11.60 19.58 -11.50
C LEU A 258 -10.91 20.90 -11.06
N ASP A 259 -9.84 21.30 -11.75
CA ASP A 259 -9.02 22.48 -11.39
C ASP A 259 -8.51 22.40 -9.95
N ALA A 260 -8.11 21.18 -9.54
CA ALA A 260 -7.67 20.89 -8.19
C ALA A 260 -6.15 21.10 -8.07
N ASP A 261 -5.75 22.27 -7.59
CA ASP A 261 -4.36 22.63 -7.36
C ASP A 261 -3.84 22.08 -6.03
N GLY A 262 -2.62 21.55 -6.04
CA GLY A 262 -1.91 21.10 -4.84
C GLY A 262 -2.18 19.64 -4.44
N ASP A 263 -1.77 19.31 -3.20
CA ASP A 263 -1.98 17.98 -2.63
C ASP A 263 -3.36 17.89 -1.96
N CYS A 264 -4.32 17.31 -2.69
CA CYS A 264 -5.70 17.15 -2.24
C CYS A 264 -5.93 15.82 -1.49
N VAL A 265 -4.95 14.90 -1.47
CA VAL A 265 -5.08 13.61 -0.80
C VAL A 265 -5.19 13.82 0.71
N GLY A 266 -6.15 13.15 1.34
CA GLY A 266 -6.45 13.33 2.76
C GLY A 266 -7.37 14.52 3.09
N GLN A 267 -7.81 15.30 2.10
CA GLN A 267 -8.79 16.37 2.29
C GLN A 267 -10.20 15.91 1.96
N ASP A 268 -11.20 16.54 2.55
CA ASP A 268 -12.61 16.33 2.17
C ASP A 268 -12.82 16.82 0.74
N PHE A 269 -13.40 15.97 -0.11
CA PHE A 269 -13.60 16.26 -1.52
C PHE A 269 -14.45 17.51 -1.74
N LEU A 270 -15.45 17.77 -0.89
CA LEU A 270 -16.31 18.96 -1.00
C LEU A 270 -15.58 20.28 -0.66
N THR A 271 -14.37 20.20 -0.12
CA THR A 271 -13.51 21.40 0.01
C THR A 271 -12.81 21.74 -1.31
N VAL A 272 -12.54 20.71 -2.12
CA VAL A 272 -11.93 20.84 -3.45
C VAL A 272 -12.97 21.20 -4.50
N ASP A 273 -14.12 20.52 -4.48
CA ASP A 273 -15.24 20.79 -5.36
C ASP A 273 -16.47 21.21 -4.56
N ARG A 274 -16.79 22.53 -4.61
CA ARG A 274 -17.88 23.13 -3.85
C ARG A 274 -19.21 23.19 -4.61
N ASP A 275 -19.33 22.44 -5.71
CA ASP A 275 -20.57 22.40 -6.48
C ASP A 275 -21.68 21.70 -5.69
N VAL A 276 -22.83 22.35 -5.56
CA VAL A 276 -24.01 21.79 -4.87
C VAL A 276 -24.50 20.52 -5.58
N THR A 277 -24.43 20.48 -6.90
CA THR A 277 -24.83 19.32 -7.71
C THR A 277 -23.95 18.10 -7.39
N MET A 278 -22.65 18.32 -7.18
CA MET A 278 -21.72 17.29 -6.78
C MET A 278 -22.01 16.76 -5.37
N SER A 279 -22.33 17.65 -4.43
CA SER A 279 -22.73 17.26 -3.07
C SER A 279 -23.99 16.40 -3.08
N ASP A 280 -24.98 16.79 -3.89
CA ASP A 280 -26.23 16.02 -4.05
C ASP A 280 -25.96 14.66 -4.71
N ALA A 281 -25.10 14.60 -5.72
CA ALA A 281 -24.73 13.36 -6.39
C ALA A 281 -24.00 12.38 -5.45
N LEU A 282 -23.09 12.88 -4.60
CA LEU A 282 -22.41 12.06 -3.59
C LEU A 282 -23.40 11.49 -2.58
N ARG A 283 -24.36 12.32 -2.11
CA ARG A 283 -25.42 11.88 -1.21
C ARG A 283 -26.32 10.83 -1.86
N GLN A 284 -26.73 11.05 -3.11
CA GLN A 284 -27.55 10.10 -3.87
C GLN A 284 -26.81 8.78 -4.09
N ALA A 285 -25.53 8.81 -4.43
CA ALA A 285 -24.71 7.61 -4.56
C ALA A 285 -24.56 6.86 -3.22
N ALA A 286 -24.48 7.57 -2.10
CA ALA A 286 -24.45 6.96 -0.77
C ALA A 286 -25.77 6.23 -0.44
N GLU A 287 -26.93 6.74 -0.87
CA GLU A 287 -28.26 6.16 -0.64
C GLU A 287 -28.59 5.05 -1.65
N GLN A 288 -28.40 5.31 -2.95
CA GLN A 288 -28.85 4.47 -4.06
C GLN A 288 -27.73 3.60 -4.69
N GLY A 289 -26.49 3.82 -4.30
CA GLY A 289 -25.32 3.10 -4.80
C GLY A 289 -24.65 3.75 -6.02
N HIS A 290 -25.37 4.58 -6.78
CA HIS A 290 -24.89 5.23 -7.99
C HIS A 290 -25.62 6.56 -8.24
N SER A 291 -24.92 7.53 -8.82
CA SER A 291 -25.48 8.78 -9.34
C SER A 291 -24.67 9.27 -10.51
N GLU A 292 -25.37 9.81 -11.52
CA GLU A 292 -24.77 10.37 -12.73
C GLU A 292 -25.37 11.75 -13.00
N PHE A 293 -24.50 12.72 -13.35
CA PHE A 293 -24.98 14.03 -13.80
C PHE A 293 -24.01 14.67 -14.80
N ARG A 294 -24.51 15.67 -15.55
CA ARG A 294 -23.68 16.50 -16.44
C ARG A 294 -23.57 17.90 -15.88
N GLY A 295 -22.37 18.47 -15.95
CA GLY A 295 -22.08 19.82 -15.54
C GLY A 295 -21.20 20.55 -16.54
N GLN A 296 -21.27 21.88 -16.55
CA GLN A 296 -20.44 22.72 -17.41
C GLN A 296 -19.41 23.47 -16.55
N ARG A 297 -18.11 23.39 -16.94
CA ARG A 297 -17.01 24.10 -16.28
C ARG A 297 -16.07 24.66 -17.33
N ASN A 298 -15.65 25.92 -17.15
CA ASN A 298 -14.71 26.60 -18.04
C ASN A 298 -15.06 26.46 -19.54
N GLY A 299 -16.38 26.48 -19.88
CA GLY A 299 -16.85 26.36 -21.25
C GLY A 299 -16.84 24.94 -21.84
N ARG A 300 -16.50 23.93 -21.04
CA ARG A 300 -16.53 22.50 -21.40
C ARG A 300 -17.65 21.76 -20.69
N GLU A 301 -18.14 20.71 -21.28
CA GLU A 301 -19.15 19.82 -20.68
C GLU A 301 -18.49 18.56 -20.14
N TYR A 302 -18.78 18.24 -18.85
CA TYR A 302 -18.30 17.06 -18.18
C TYR A 302 -19.46 16.17 -17.77
N GLN A 303 -19.25 14.87 -17.85
CA GLN A 303 -20.12 13.85 -17.25
C GLN A 303 -19.43 13.33 -16.01
N PHE A 304 -20.16 13.33 -14.89
CA PHE A 304 -19.71 12.84 -13.59
C PHE A 304 -20.47 11.56 -13.29
N ASP A 305 -19.74 10.52 -12.95
CA ASP A 305 -20.27 9.22 -12.52
C ASP A 305 -19.75 8.94 -11.11
N VAL A 306 -20.69 8.85 -10.17
CA VAL A 306 -20.41 8.65 -8.75
C VAL A 306 -20.94 7.29 -8.34
N THR A 307 -20.06 6.37 -8.01
CA THR A 307 -20.42 4.99 -7.66
C THR A 307 -19.88 4.61 -6.29
N ARG A 308 -20.74 4.11 -5.40
CA ARG A 308 -20.37 3.59 -4.09
C ARG A 308 -19.77 2.19 -4.23
N ILE A 309 -18.58 1.99 -3.66
CA ILE A 309 -17.93 0.68 -3.58
C ILE A 309 -18.38 -0.02 -2.31
N GLN A 310 -18.79 -1.29 -2.44
CA GLN A 310 -19.11 -2.16 -1.32
C GLN A 310 -18.19 -3.39 -1.33
N THR A 311 -17.65 -3.73 -0.16
CA THR A 311 -16.85 -4.94 0.05
C THR A 311 -17.41 -5.67 1.27
N ASP A 312 -17.77 -6.94 1.11
CA ASP A 312 -18.35 -7.77 2.17
C ASP A 312 -19.59 -7.14 2.86
N GLY A 313 -20.43 -6.41 2.10
CA GLY A 313 -21.63 -5.76 2.59
C GLY A 313 -21.40 -4.48 3.42
N ARG A 314 -20.15 -3.99 3.47
CA ARG A 314 -19.79 -2.69 4.06
C ARG A 314 -19.40 -1.73 2.96
N THR A 315 -19.70 -0.45 3.16
CA THR A 315 -19.23 0.60 2.27
C THR A 315 -17.70 0.70 2.41
N ALA A 316 -16.98 0.51 1.31
CA ALA A 316 -15.52 0.66 1.28
C ALA A 316 -15.10 2.08 0.89
N GLY A 317 -16.01 2.83 0.23
CA GLY A 317 -15.77 4.18 -0.24
C GLY A 317 -16.60 4.53 -1.47
N THR A 318 -16.20 5.59 -2.17
CA THR A 318 -16.87 6.07 -3.39
C THR A 318 -15.85 6.31 -4.50
N VAL A 319 -16.18 5.91 -5.71
CA VAL A 319 -15.45 6.25 -6.93
C VAL A 319 -16.18 7.36 -7.65
N LEU A 320 -15.46 8.40 -8.02
CA LEU A 320 -15.91 9.44 -8.92
C LEU A 320 -15.11 9.36 -10.22
N LEU A 321 -15.80 9.18 -11.34
CA LEU A 321 -15.26 9.29 -12.68
C LEU A 321 -15.73 10.60 -13.34
N VAL A 322 -14.81 11.26 -14.04
CA VAL A 322 -15.06 12.52 -14.72
C VAL A 322 -14.66 12.38 -16.18
N PHE A 323 -15.63 12.55 -17.09
CA PHE A 323 -15.44 12.44 -18.53
C PHE A 323 -15.63 13.81 -19.19
N ASP A 324 -14.67 14.24 -20.01
CA ASP A 324 -14.89 15.38 -20.92
C ASP A 324 -15.77 14.91 -22.08
N VAL A 325 -17.01 15.37 -22.08
CA VAL A 325 -18.00 15.02 -23.10
C VAL A 325 -18.32 16.19 -24.04
N THR A 326 -17.47 17.22 -24.04
CA THR A 326 -17.69 18.47 -24.77
C THR A 326 -17.98 18.23 -26.24
N GLU A 327 -17.12 17.49 -26.93
CA GLU A 327 -17.30 17.18 -28.35
C GLU A 327 -18.57 16.36 -28.62
N ARG A 328 -18.81 15.36 -27.76
CA ARG A 328 -19.99 14.50 -27.88
C ARG A 328 -21.29 15.28 -27.64
N ALA A 329 -21.31 16.12 -26.61
CA ALA A 329 -22.46 16.94 -26.25
C ALA A 329 -22.74 18.00 -27.36
N PHE A 330 -21.67 18.57 -27.92
CA PHE A 330 -21.78 19.48 -29.08
C PHE A 330 -22.35 18.76 -30.30
N ALA A 331 -21.85 17.59 -30.63
CA ALA A 331 -22.36 16.77 -31.74
C ALA A 331 -23.83 16.37 -31.53
N GLU A 332 -24.22 15.94 -30.31
CA GLU A 332 -25.61 15.61 -29.95
C GLU A 332 -26.53 16.83 -30.09
N ARG A 333 -26.08 18.00 -29.64
CA ARG A 333 -26.84 19.25 -29.74
C ARG A 333 -27.06 19.64 -31.20
N ASN A 334 -26.00 19.63 -32.00
CA ASN A 334 -26.06 19.92 -33.44
C ASN A 334 -27.01 18.95 -34.17
N ARG A 335 -26.96 17.67 -33.81
CA ARG A 335 -27.87 16.66 -34.40
C ARG A 335 -29.33 16.92 -34.02
N ARG A 336 -29.62 17.28 -32.78
CA ARG A 336 -30.98 17.62 -32.32
C ARG A 336 -31.49 18.88 -33.03
N GLU A 337 -30.68 19.93 -33.10
CA GLU A 337 -31.02 21.18 -33.80
C GLU A 337 -31.25 20.92 -35.30
N PHE A 338 -30.38 20.12 -35.93
CA PHE A 338 -30.55 19.73 -37.32
C PHE A 338 -31.90 19.02 -37.56
N THR A 339 -32.24 18.01 -36.74
CA THR A 339 -33.49 17.27 -36.87
C THR A 339 -34.71 18.16 -36.65
N ALA A 340 -34.64 19.06 -35.67
CA ALA A 340 -35.72 20.02 -35.41
C ALA A 340 -35.90 20.99 -36.60
N ASN A 341 -34.79 21.53 -37.15
CA ASN A 341 -34.81 22.45 -38.26
C ASN A 341 -35.30 21.77 -39.56
N VAL A 342 -34.85 20.53 -39.83
CA VAL A 342 -35.37 19.71 -40.95
C VAL A 342 -36.89 19.57 -40.87
N SER A 343 -37.39 19.17 -39.71
CA SER A 343 -38.84 18.98 -39.47
C SER A 343 -39.62 20.28 -39.72
N HIS A 344 -39.09 21.40 -39.27
CA HIS A 344 -39.72 22.71 -39.46
C HIS A 344 -39.72 23.17 -40.92
N GLU A 345 -38.55 23.05 -41.61
CA GLU A 345 -38.37 23.48 -43.00
C GLU A 345 -39.13 22.59 -44.01
N LEU A 346 -39.39 21.31 -43.66
CA LEU A 346 -40.26 20.43 -44.47
C LEU A 346 -41.75 20.72 -44.24
N LYS A 347 -42.17 21.04 -42.99
CA LYS A 347 -43.58 21.27 -42.68
C LYS A 347 -44.17 22.51 -43.36
N THR A 348 -43.39 23.58 -43.45
CA THR A 348 -43.84 24.87 -44.01
C THR A 348 -44.29 24.77 -45.47
N PRO A 349 -43.47 24.29 -46.44
CA PRO A 349 -43.87 24.13 -47.82
C PRO A 349 -45.00 23.09 -47.98
N LEU A 350 -44.97 22.01 -47.19
CA LEU A 350 -46.02 21.00 -47.24
C LEU A 350 -47.38 21.57 -46.81
N GLN A 351 -47.41 22.42 -45.78
CA GLN A 351 -48.64 23.14 -45.40
C GLN A 351 -49.11 24.10 -46.48
N GLY A 352 -48.21 24.79 -47.20
CA GLY A 352 -48.51 25.64 -48.29
C GLY A 352 -49.14 24.87 -49.46
N ILE A 353 -48.63 23.68 -49.80
CA ILE A 353 -49.17 22.78 -50.82
C ILE A 353 -50.59 22.33 -50.43
N ILE A 354 -50.73 21.79 -49.21
CA ILE A 354 -52.01 21.28 -48.68
C ILE A 354 -53.06 22.40 -48.70
N GLY A 355 -52.74 23.54 -48.04
CA GLY A 355 -53.69 24.65 -47.96
C GLY A 355 -54.11 25.21 -49.34
N SER A 356 -53.15 25.29 -50.30
CA SER A 356 -53.48 25.72 -51.73
C SER A 356 -54.36 24.67 -52.38
N ALA A 357 -54.11 23.38 -52.20
CA ALA A 357 -54.90 22.30 -52.76
C ALA A 357 -56.34 22.27 -52.18
N GLU A 358 -56.48 22.42 -50.84
CA GLU A 358 -57.77 22.48 -50.15
C GLU A 358 -58.61 23.65 -50.63
N LEU A 359 -58.01 24.84 -50.85
CA LEU A 359 -58.73 26.00 -51.38
C LEU A 359 -59.22 25.78 -52.85
N LEU A 360 -58.45 25.09 -53.65
CA LEU A 360 -58.81 24.71 -54.99
C LEU A 360 -59.93 23.65 -54.98
N GLU A 361 -59.83 22.63 -54.18
CA GLU A 361 -60.80 21.54 -54.03
C GLU A 361 -62.17 22.02 -53.58
N ASN A 362 -62.17 22.91 -52.59
CA ASN A 362 -63.42 23.47 -52.04
C ASN A 362 -64.04 24.59 -52.92
N GLY A 363 -63.48 24.87 -54.12
CA GLY A 363 -64.00 25.90 -55.00
C GLY A 363 -63.88 27.34 -54.49
N MET A 364 -63.02 27.57 -53.47
CA MET A 364 -62.82 28.89 -52.88
C MET A 364 -61.88 29.81 -53.64
N VAL A 365 -61.32 29.33 -54.75
CA VAL A 365 -60.44 30.08 -55.65
C VAL A 365 -61.19 30.48 -56.88
N LYS A 366 -61.15 31.76 -57.30
CA LYS A 366 -61.70 32.22 -58.52
C LYS A 366 -61.01 31.55 -59.70
N GLN A 367 -61.76 31.31 -60.82
CA GLN A 367 -61.25 30.63 -62.01
C GLN A 367 -59.99 31.29 -62.59
N GLU A 368 -59.88 32.62 -62.55
CA GLU A 368 -58.74 33.43 -62.93
C GLU A 368 -57.48 33.24 -62.11
N ASP A 369 -57.59 32.84 -60.81
CA ASP A 369 -56.50 32.64 -59.87
C ASP A 369 -56.00 31.18 -59.84
N VAL A 370 -56.77 30.21 -60.41
CA VAL A 370 -56.41 28.78 -60.40
C VAL A 370 -54.95 28.53 -60.91
N PRO A 371 -54.50 29.14 -62.03
CA PRO A 371 -53.13 28.94 -62.50
C PRO A 371 -52.06 29.42 -61.51
N ARG A 372 -52.34 30.47 -60.73
CA ARG A 372 -51.45 31.00 -59.68
C ARG A 372 -51.32 30.02 -58.54
N PHE A 373 -52.41 29.42 -58.01
CA PHE A 373 -52.39 28.43 -56.98
C PHE A 373 -51.72 27.14 -57.39
N VAL A 374 -51.97 26.65 -58.63
CA VAL A 374 -51.25 25.49 -59.17
C VAL A 374 -49.75 25.79 -59.35
N GLY A 375 -49.43 27.00 -59.80
CA GLY A 375 -48.04 27.48 -59.84
C GLY A 375 -47.35 27.50 -58.47
N HIS A 376 -48.09 27.93 -57.44
CA HIS A 376 -47.60 27.91 -56.01
C HIS A 376 -47.36 26.49 -55.51
N ILE A 377 -48.32 25.56 -55.73
CA ILE A 377 -48.15 24.15 -55.40
C ILE A 377 -46.90 23.56 -56.02
N ARG A 378 -46.72 23.81 -57.37
CA ARG A 378 -45.54 23.33 -58.08
C ARG A 378 -44.23 23.90 -57.56
N ALA A 379 -44.21 25.19 -57.25
CA ALA A 379 -43.02 25.85 -56.67
C ALA A 379 -42.63 25.29 -55.29
N GLU A 380 -43.61 25.11 -54.39
CA GLU A 380 -43.37 24.54 -53.10
C GLU A 380 -42.98 23.05 -53.19
N ALA A 381 -43.55 22.25 -54.04
CA ALA A 381 -43.14 20.87 -54.32
C ALA A 381 -41.70 20.80 -54.86
N GLN A 382 -41.31 21.65 -55.79
CA GLN A 382 -39.95 21.72 -56.28
C GLN A 382 -38.95 22.11 -55.22
N ARG A 383 -39.35 23.06 -54.35
CA ARG A 383 -38.53 23.45 -53.17
C ARG A 383 -38.33 22.28 -52.21
N LEU A 384 -39.36 21.47 -51.94
CA LEU A 384 -39.26 20.25 -51.09
C LEU A 384 -38.27 19.24 -51.68
N VAL A 385 -38.36 18.98 -53.02
CA VAL A 385 -37.41 18.05 -53.67
C VAL A 385 -35.97 18.52 -53.53
N THR A 386 -35.73 19.83 -53.74
CA THR A 386 -34.39 20.42 -53.55
C THR A 386 -33.92 20.27 -52.11
N LEU A 387 -34.78 20.59 -51.12
CA LEU A 387 -34.44 20.48 -49.69
C LEU A 387 -34.11 19.04 -49.28
N ILE A 388 -34.91 18.06 -49.73
CA ILE A 388 -34.64 16.64 -49.47
C ILE A 388 -33.30 16.23 -50.10
N GLY A 389 -33.03 16.65 -51.34
CA GLY A 389 -31.74 16.41 -51.99
C GLY A 389 -30.55 16.97 -51.20
N ASP A 390 -30.67 18.21 -50.71
CA ASP A 390 -29.65 18.87 -49.88
C ASP A 390 -29.41 18.13 -48.57
N ILE A 391 -30.49 17.65 -47.90
CA ILE A 391 -30.40 16.88 -46.65
C ILE A 391 -29.67 15.54 -46.89
N ILE A 392 -30.03 14.79 -47.95
CA ILE A 392 -29.37 13.52 -48.27
C ILE A 392 -27.88 13.73 -48.56
N ARG A 393 -27.54 14.78 -49.32
CA ARG A 393 -26.12 15.12 -49.58
C ARG A 393 -25.34 15.44 -48.33
N LEU A 394 -25.94 16.25 -47.46
CA LEU A 394 -25.29 16.61 -46.21
C LEU A 394 -25.09 15.40 -45.30
N SER A 395 -26.06 14.47 -45.26
CA SER A 395 -25.93 13.20 -44.53
C SER A 395 -24.78 12.35 -45.06
N GLN A 396 -24.66 12.23 -46.41
CA GLN A 396 -23.56 11.49 -47.05
C GLN A 396 -22.19 12.08 -46.73
N LEU A 397 -22.10 13.42 -46.70
CA LEU A 397 -20.86 14.13 -46.36
C LEU A 397 -20.49 13.99 -44.87
N ASP A 398 -21.48 13.93 -43.97
CA ASP A 398 -21.28 13.72 -42.53
C ASP A 398 -20.81 12.31 -42.20
N GLU A 399 -21.29 11.29 -42.89
CA GLU A 399 -20.91 9.89 -42.69
C GLU A 399 -19.49 9.60 -43.19
N GLY A 400 -18.92 10.51 -44.04
CA GLY A 400 -17.54 10.39 -44.50
C GLY A 400 -17.32 9.16 -45.42
N GLU A 401 -18.37 8.66 -46.08
CA GLU A 401 -18.24 7.53 -46.99
C GLU A 401 -17.25 7.83 -48.13
N PRO A 402 -16.32 6.93 -48.39
CA PRO A 402 -15.36 7.15 -49.47
C PRO A 402 -16.07 7.18 -50.83
N MET A 403 -16.00 8.33 -51.51
CA MET A 403 -16.52 8.50 -52.87
C MET A 403 -15.38 8.36 -53.90
N PRO A 404 -15.64 7.87 -55.10
CA PRO A 404 -14.61 7.77 -56.12
C PRO A 404 -14.09 9.16 -56.51
N THR A 405 -12.78 9.33 -56.41
CA THR A 405 -12.09 10.57 -56.78
C THR A 405 -11.46 10.46 -58.16
N GLU A 406 -11.44 11.58 -58.90
CA GLU A 406 -10.82 11.71 -60.21
C GLU A 406 -10.04 13.03 -60.29
N SER A 407 -9.17 13.17 -61.28
CA SER A 407 -8.52 14.46 -61.57
C SER A 407 -9.51 15.42 -62.20
N VAL A 408 -9.84 16.50 -61.53
CA VAL A 408 -10.87 17.47 -61.92
C VAL A 408 -10.26 18.84 -62.24
N GLU A 409 -10.49 19.35 -63.42
CA GLU A 409 -10.04 20.67 -63.83
C GLU A 409 -11.05 21.73 -63.35
N LEU A 410 -10.65 22.57 -62.36
CA LEU A 410 -11.52 23.52 -61.67
C LEU A 410 -12.05 24.64 -62.60
N LEU A 411 -11.26 25.08 -63.57
CA LEU A 411 -11.72 26.12 -64.53
C LEU A 411 -12.84 25.61 -65.44
N ALA A 412 -12.77 24.33 -65.85
CA ALA A 412 -13.86 23.69 -66.59
C ALA A 412 -15.16 23.60 -65.79
N VAL A 413 -15.02 23.18 -64.51
CA VAL A 413 -16.12 23.12 -63.56
C VAL A 413 -16.73 24.51 -63.29
N ALA A 414 -15.90 25.53 -63.14
CA ALA A 414 -16.38 26.91 -62.98
C ALA A 414 -17.15 27.43 -64.17
N ARG A 415 -16.67 27.15 -65.37
CA ARG A 415 -17.39 27.51 -66.61
C ARG A 415 -18.72 26.77 -66.75
N GLU A 416 -18.78 25.48 -66.47
CA GLU A 416 -20.00 24.68 -66.46
C GLU A 416 -21.02 25.22 -65.45
N ALA A 417 -20.63 25.57 -64.27
CA ALA A 417 -21.51 26.14 -63.23
C ALA A 417 -22.05 27.51 -63.64
N ALA A 418 -21.20 28.38 -64.19
CA ALA A 418 -21.60 29.69 -64.66
C ALA A 418 -22.59 29.59 -65.89
N GLU A 419 -22.35 28.66 -66.83
CA GLU A 419 -23.26 28.42 -67.97
C GLU A 419 -24.63 27.93 -67.46
N ASN A 420 -24.69 27.02 -66.52
CA ASN A 420 -25.95 26.53 -65.98
C ASN A 420 -26.73 27.59 -65.18
N LEU A 421 -26.07 28.63 -64.71
CA LEU A 421 -26.66 29.76 -63.94
C LEU A 421 -26.95 30.98 -64.87
N ARG A 422 -26.65 30.92 -66.16
CA ARG A 422 -26.83 32.03 -67.14
C ARG A 422 -28.26 32.60 -67.12
N SER A 423 -29.26 31.76 -67.25
CA SER A 423 -30.67 32.20 -67.27
C SER A 423 -31.07 32.87 -65.91
N ALA A 424 -30.56 32.39 -64.82
CA ALA A 424 -30.84 32.98 -63.51
C ALA A 424 -30.14 34.34 -63.34
N ALA A 425 -28.95 34.49 -63.89
CA ALA A 425 -28.19 35.73 -63.89
C ALA A 425 -28.84 36.78 -64.79
N GLU A 426 -29.26 36.37 -66.04
CA GLU A 426 -29.96 37.23 -66.95
C GLU A 426 -31.29 37.73 -66.37
N ALA A 427 -32.07 36.86 -65.72
CA ALA A 427 -33.32 37.23 -65.07
C ALA A 427 -33.17 38.28 -63.96
N ARG A 428 -31.96 38.46 -63.46
CA ARG A 428 -31.59 39.41 -62.38
C ARG A 428 -30.69 40.53 -62.90
N HIS A 429 -30.44 40.63 -64.16
CA HIS A 429 -29.53 41.56 -64.77
C HIS A 429 -28.11 41.54 -64.25
N VAL A 430 -27.64 40.35 -63.78
CA VAL A 430 -26.31 40.16 -63.18
C VAL A 430 -25.35 39.61 -64.23
N THR A 431 -24.19 40.22 -64.38
CA THR A 431 -23.14 39.73 -65.32
C THR A 431 -22.25 38.74 -64.56
N VAL A 432 -22.05 37.53 -65.13
CA VAL A 432 -21.15 36.51 -64.59
C VAL A 432 -19.93 36.37 -65.46
N GLU A 433 -18.73 36.51 -64.90
CA GLU A 433 -17.47 36.39 -65.66
C GLU A 433 -16.57 35.34 -64.98
N VAL A 434 -16.05 34.39 -65.82
CA VAL A 434 -15.14 33.34 -65.33
C VAL A 434 -13.76 33.55 -65.95
N THR A 435 -12.79 33.74 -65.11
CA THR A 435 -11.40 34.02 -65.45
C THR A 435 -10.44 33.04 -64.71
N GLY A 436 -9.19 33.04 -65.17
CA GLY A 436 -8.11 32.28 -64.45
C GLY A 436 -7.38 31.30 -65.36
N GLN A 437 -6.64 30.42 -64.73
CA GLN A 437 -5.78 29.41 -65.36
C GLN A 437 -6.25 27.99 -65.03
N PRO A 438 -5.97 27.00 -65.92
CA PRO A 438 -6.27 25.60 -65.63
C PRO A 438 -5.59 25.14 -64.33
N ALA A 439 -6.38 24.55 -63.44
CA ALA A 439 -5.90 23.98 -62.15
C ALA A 439 -6.64 22.68 -61.90
N SER A 440 -5.91 21.59 -61.77
CA SER A 440 -6.45 20.27 -61.47
C SER A 440 -6.29 19.93 -59.98
N VAL A 441 -7.33 19.29 -59.44
CA VAL A 441 -7.38 18.77 -58.08
C VAL A 441 -7.90 17.32 -58.09
N SER A 442 -7.37 16.48 -57.23
CA SER A 442 -7.93 15.14 -57.01
C SER A 442 -9.18 15.25 -56.16
N GLY A 443 -10.32 14.84 -56.69
CA GLY A 443 -11.57 14.98 -55.92
C GLY A 443 -12.79 14.39 -56.62
N VAL A 444 -13.93 14.54 -55.96
CA VAL A 444 -15.24 14.12 -56.46
C VAL A 444 -15.81 15.25 -57.34
N ARG A 445 -15.79 15.07 -58.67
CA ARG A 445 -16.24 16.09 -59.66
C ARG A 445 -17.57 16.73 -59.27
N ARG A 446 -18.53 15.90 -58.88
CA ARG A 446 -19.87 16.36 -58.52
C ARG A 446 -19.83 17.34 -57.32
N LEU A 447 -19.07 17.03 -56.29
CA LEU A 447 -18.96 17.89 -55.10
C LEU A 447 -18.23 19.20 -55.41
N LEU A 448 -17.16 19.13 -56.23
CA LEU A 448 -16.44 20.32 -56.68
C LEU A 448 -17.32 21.24 -57.52
N TYR A 449 -18.19 20.65 -58.42
CA TYR A 449 -19.19 21.39 -59.11
C TYR A 449 -20.22 22.04 -58.15
N GLU A 450 -20.76 21.32 -57.23
CA GLU A 450 -21.72 21.82 -56.22
C GLU A 450 -21.14 22.98 -55.39
N ILE A 451 -19.84 22.95 -55.06
CA ILE A 451 -19.16 24.07 -54.38
C ILE A 451 -19.27 25.33 -55.22
N VAL A 452 -18.81 25.25 -56.47
CA VAL A 452 -18.80 26.42 -57.36
C VAL A 452 -20.23 26.90 -57.69
N PHE A 453 -21.13 25.96 -57.94
CA PHE A 453 -22.54 26.26 -58.24
C PHE A 453 -23.23 27.00 -57.11
N ASN A 454 -23.10 26.50 -55.83
CA ASN A 454 -23.71 27.14 -54.67
C ASN A 454 -23.13 28.52 -54.39
N LEU A 455 -21.82 28.72 -54.59
CA LEU A 455 -21.18 30.02 -54.40
C LEU A 455 -21.69 31.02 -55.48
N CYS A 456 -21.74 30.61 -56.71
CA CYS A 456 -22.24 31.46 -57.83
C CYS A 456 -23.75 31.73 -57.69
N ASP A 457 -24.55 30.74 -57.32
CA ASP A 457 -26.01 30.91 -57.16
C ASP A 457 -26.32 31.90 -56.04
N ASN A 458 -25.57 31.82 -54.90
CA ASN A 458 -25.67 32.80 -53.80
C ASN A 458 -25.23 34.21 -54.27
N ALA A 459 -24.12 34.31 -55.00
CA ALA A 459 -23.60 35.58 -55.51
C ALA A 459 -24.58 36.26 -56.48
N ILE A 460 -25.35 35.49 -57.28
CA ILE A 460 -26.40 35.98 -58.12
C ILE A 460 -27.66 36.35 -57.34
N LYS A 461 -28.08 35.48 -56.40
CA LYS A 461 -29.33 35.67 -55.63
C LYS A 461 -29.30 36.90 -54.74
N TYR A 462 -28.14 37.21 -54.13
CA TYR A 462 -27.96 38.31 -53.23
C TYR A 462 -27.28 39.54 -53.87
N ASN A 463 -27.20 39.57 -55.21
CA ASN A 463 -26.64 40.71 -55.89
C ASN A 463 -27.65 41.87 -55.99
N THR A 464 -27.13 43.04 -56.38
CA THR A 464 -27.93 44.18 -56.75
C THR A 464 -28.29 44.12 -58.23
N ASP A 465 -29.36 44.82 -58.64
CA ASP A 465 -29.75 44.93 -60.10
C ASP A 465 -28.62 45.57 -60.90
N GLY A 466 -28.23 44.94 -62.04
CA GLY A 466 -27.07 45.36 -62.82
C GLY A 466 -25.72 45.04 -62.24
N GLY A 467 -25.67 44.20 -61.13
CA GLY A 467 -24.42 43.83 -60.45
C GLY A 467 -23.59 42.83 -61.27
N ARG A 468 -22.45 42.42 -60.64
CA ARG A 468 -21.45 41.57 -61.29
C ARG A 468 -21.06 40.42 -60.32
N VAL A 469 -20.79 39.24 -60.85
CA VAL A 469 -20.16 38.08 -60.23
C VAL A 469 -18.91 37.71 -61.01
N GLU A 470 -17.79 37.66 -60.32
CA GLU A 470 -16.49 37.30 -60.87
C GLU A 470 -16.03 35.96 -60.22
N VAL A 471 -15.76 34.97 -61.05
CA VAL A 471 -15.25 33.65 -60.68
C VAL A 471 -13.81 33.53 -61.16
N GLU A 472 -12.87 33.51 -60.28
CA GLU A 472 -11.45 33.43 -60.61
C GLU A 472 -10.86 32.08 -60.14
N VAL A 473 -10.21 31.36 -61.05
CA VAL A 473 -9.49 30.14 -60.74
C VAL A 473 -7.99 30.41 -60.79
N THR A 474 -7.30 30.15 -59.69
CA THR A 474 -5.85 30.37 -59.56
C THR A 474 -5.14 29.13 -59.10
N ARG A 475 -3.88 28.97 -59.50
CA ARG A 475 -2.96 27.95 -59.03
C ARG A 475 -1.72 28.63 -58.50
N ASP A 476 -1.36 28.32 -57.23
CA ASP A 476 -0.18 28.84 -56.61
C ASP A 476 0.59 27.71 -55.90
N GLY A 477 1.75 27.34 -56.46
CA GLY A 477 2.56 26.24 -55.96
C GLY A 477 1.78 24.92 -55.91
N GLY A 478 1.58 24.38 -54.72
CA GLY A 478 0.86 23.13 -54.44
C GLY A 478 -0.64 23.32 -54.16
N THR A 479 -1.23 24.49 -54.39
CA THR A 479 -2.65 24.77 -54.10
C THR A 479 -3.40 25.31 -55.33
N ALA A 480 -4.65 24.89 -55.49
CA ALA A 480 -5.60 25.42 -56.43
C ALA A 480 -6.73 26.15 -55.69
N ALA A 481 -7.13 27.30 -56.16
CA ALA A 481 -8.17 28.08 -55.50
C ALA A 481 -9.25 28.52 -56.48
N VAL A 482 -10.49 28.55 -56.01
CA VAL A 482 -11.63 29.18 -56.67
C VAL A 482 -12.09 30.34 -55.79
N THR A 483 -12.12 31.53 -56.37
CA THR A 483 -12.61 32.74 -55.70
C THR A 483 -13.85 33.24 -56.41
N VAL A 484 -14.95 33.40 -55.68
CA VAL A 484 -16.21 33.99 -56.18
C VAL A 484 -16.40 35.33 -55.48
N ARG A 485 -16.46 36.42 -56.30
CA ARG A 485 -16.72 37.80 -55.81
C ARG A 485 -18.03 38.28 -56.38
N ASP A 486 -18.85 38.94 -55.62
CA ASP A 486 -20.04 39.63 -55.99
C ASP A 486 -20.04 41.09 -55.57
N THR A 487 -20.88 41.89 -56.24
CA THR A 487 -21.12 43.32 -55.89
C THR A 487 -22.45 43.50 -55.17
N GLY A 488 -22.91 42.47 -54.44
CA GLY A 488 -24.22 42.42 -53.83
C GLY A 488 -24.32 43.17 -52.49
N ILE A 489 -25.35 42.80 -51.75
CA ILE A 489 -25.70 43.46 -50.48
C ILE A 489 -24.67 43.29 -49.38
N GLY A 490 -23.75 42.32 -49.48
CA GLY A 490 -22.79 41.94 -48.46
C GLY A 490 -23.42 41.30 -47.23
N ILE A 491 -22.56 40.88 -46.27
CA ILE A 491 -22.94 40.15 -45.06
C ILE A 491 -22.46 40.94 -43.84
N PRO A 492 -23.36 41.30 -42.89
CA PRO A 492 -22.97 41.99 -41.66
C PRO A 492 -21.97 41.17 -40.85
N PRO A 493 -21.00 41.81 -40.17
CA PRO A 493 -19.93 41.11 -39.42
C PRO A 493 -20.42 40.08 -38.42
N GLU A 494 -21.52 40.37 -37.73
CA GLU A 494 -22.12 39.47 -36.70
C GLU A 494 -22.67 38.16 -37.29
N HIS A 495 -22.90 38.11 -38.61
CA HIS A 495 -23.42 36.93 -39.31
C HIS A 495 -22.35 36.13 -40.05
N GLN A 496 -21.16 36.72 -40.30
CA GLN A 496 -20.13 36.11 -41.16
C GLN A 496 -19.60 34.77 -40.64
N SER A 497 -19.47 34.61 -39.31
CA SER A 497 -19.06 33.34 -38.71
C SER A 497 -20.13 32.25 -38.82
N ARG A 498 -21.40 32.64 -38.98
CA ARG A 498 -22.57 31.76 -38.90
C ARG A 498 -23.15 31.36 -40.23
N VAL A 499 -22.83 32.06 -41.33
CA VAL A 499 -23.43 31.78 -42.66
C VAL A 499 -23.15 30.38 -43.20
N PHE A 500 -22.16 29.65 -42.63
CA PHE A 500 -21.85 28.26 -42.94
C PHE A 500 -22.54 27.24 -42.00
N GLU A 501 -23.35 27.72 -41.05
CA GLU A 501 -24.18 26.86 -40.17
C GLU A 501 -25.38 26.33 -40.99
N ARG A 502 -25.87 25.15 -40.65
CA ARG A 502 -27.02 24.52 -41.33
C ARG A 502 -28.29 25.30 -41.03
N PHE A 503 -29.10 25.55 -42.10
CA PHE A 503 -30.35 26.31 -42.01
C PHE A 503 -30.19 27.77 -41.58
N TYR A 504 -28.95 28.26 -41.47
CA TYR A 504 -28.72 29.64 -41.09
C TYR A 504 -29.05 30.61 -42.23
N ARG A 505 -29.69 31.73 -41.88
CA ARG A 505 -30.11 32.78 -42.82
C ARG A 505 -30.05 34.12 -42.07
N VAL A 506 -29.46 35.14 -42.68
CA VAL A 506 -29.34 36.49 -42.12
C VAL A 506 -30.73 37.12 -41.98
N ASP A 507 -31.62 36.93 -42.94
CA ASP A 507 -33.01 37.43 -42.88
C ASP A 507 -33.97 36.32 -43.33
N LYS A 508 -34.85 35.89 -42.42
CA LYS A 508 -35.87 34.86 -42.67
C LYS A 508 -37.03 35.34 -43.55
N SER A 509 -37.31 36.66 -43.64
CA SER A 509 -38.44 37.25 -44.34
C SER A 509 -38.15 37.45 -45.83
N HIS A 510 -37.05 38.07 -46.20
CA HIS A 510 -36.64 38.32 -47.57
C HIS A 510 -36.19 37.05 -48.31
N SER A 511 -35.61 36.13 -47.61
CA SER A 511 -35.08 34.91 -48.23
C SER A 511 -36.15 33.82 -48.51
N LYS A 512 -37.39 33.94 -47.99
CA LYS A 512 -38.53 33.10 -48.44
C LYS A 512 -38.89 33.41 -49.91
N ALA A 513 -38.83 34.65 -50.34
CA ALA A 513 -39.07 35.06 -51.72
C ALA A 513 -37.98 34.60 -52.68
N SER A 514 -36.73 34.42 -52.24
CA SER A 514 -35.60 33.98 -53.08
C SER A 514 -35.39 32.46 -53.10
N GLY A 515 -36.21 31.64 -52.36
CA GLY A 515 -36.22 30.18 -52.51
C GLY A 515 -35.02 29.43 -51.88
N GLY A 516 -34.22 30.08 -51.02
CA GLY A 516 -33.03 29.43 -50.43
C GLY A 516 -33.38 28.44 -49.31
N THR A 517 -32.71 27.29 -49.26
CA THR A 517 -32.87 26.25 -48.24
C THR A 517 -32.08 26.53 -46.96
N GLY A 518 -31.10 27.42 -47.02
CA GLY A 518 -30.14 27.66 -45.92
C GLY A 518 -29.11 26.53 -45.73
N LEU A 519 -29.07 25.58 -46.68
CA LEU A 519 -28.11 24.47 -46.66
C LEU A 519 -26.93 24.65 -47.64
N GLY A 520 -27.05 25.50 -48.67
CA GLY A 520 -26.05 25.63 -49.74
C GLY A 520 -24.63 25.93 -49.22
N LEU A 521 -24.45 26.95 -48.36
CA LEU A 521 -23.12 27.28 -47.82
C LEU A 521 -22.62 26.21 -46.81
N SER A 522 -23.51 25.51 -46.10
CA SER A 522 -23.09 24.40 -45.23
C SER A 522 -22.63 23.19 -46.06
N ILE A 523 -23.28 22.92 -47.22
CA ILE A 523 -22.82 21.90 -48.18
C ILE A 523 -21.44 22.29 -48.73
N VAL A 524 -21.24 23.57 -49.11
CA VAL A 524 -19.92 24.05 -49.53
C VAL A 524 -18.86 23.79 -48.48
N LYS A 525 -19.12 24.12 -47.22
CA LYS A 525 -18.18 23.89 -46.10
C LYS A 525 -17.81 22.41 -45.98
N HIS A 526 -18.80 21.49 -45.92
CA HIS A 526 -18.54 20.06 -45.76
C HIS A 526 -17.86 19.46 -47.00
N ALA A 527 -18.25 19.88 -48.20
CA ALA A 527 -17.61 19.43 -49.44
C ALA A 527 -16.16 19.90 -49.57
N VAL A 528 -15.84 21.13 -49.12
CA VAL A 528 -14.46 21.65 -49.06
C VAL A 528 -13.66 20.88 -48.04
N GLN A 529 -14.21 20.60 -46.84
CA GLN A 529 -13.57 19.79 -45.81
C GLN A 529 -13.31 18.36 -46.27
N TYR A 530 -14.25 17.75 -46.99
CA TYR A 530 -14.10 16.43 -47.60
C TYR A 530 -12.87 16.35 -48.54
N HIS A 531 -12.58 17.45 -49.26
CA HIS A 531 -11.42 17.58 -50.15
C HIS A 531 -10.17 18.15 -49.44
N HIS A 532 -10.14 18.17 -48.09
CA HIS A 532 -9.03 18.74 -47.30
C HIS A 532 -8.71 20.20 -47.65
N GLY A 533 -9.71 20.95 -48.14
CA GLY A 533 -9.58 22.34 -48.51
C GLY A 533 -9.86 23.31 -47.35
N THR A 534 -9.71 24.62 -47.63
CA THR A 534 -10.02 25.69 -46.68
C THR A 534 -10.95 26.72 -47.32
N ILE A 535 -11.75 27.42 -46.49
CA ILE A 535 -12.66 28.48 -46.89
C ILE A 535 -12.28 29.79 -46.23
N GLN A 536 -12.26 30.86 -47.00
CA GLN A 536 -12.08 32.22 -46.49
C GLN A 536 -13.25 33.09 -46.99
N LEU A 537 -13.85 33.88 -46.11
CA LEU A 537 -14.93 34.81 -46.39
C LEU A 537 -14.47 36.23 -46.06
N LYS A 538 -14.68 37.16 -47.01
CA LYS A 538 -14.56 38.58 -46.81
C LYS A 538 -15.82 39.24 -47.33
N SER A 539 -16.50 40.04 -46.53
CA SER A 539 -17.72 40.70 -46.92
C SER A 539 -17.87 42.04 -46.22
N GLU A 540 -18.41 43.02 -46.92
CA GLU A 540 -18.74 44.31 -46.40
C GLU A 540 -20.12 44.73 -46.88
N VAL A 541 -20.98 45.20 -45.97
CA VAL A 541 -22.35 45.61 -46.29
C VAL A 541 -22.36 46.69 -47.36
N GLY A 542 -23.11 46.48 -48.44
CA GLY A 542 -23.23 47.37 -49.60
C GLY A 542 -22.04 47.37 -50.58
N LYS A 543 -20.99 46.53 -50.34
CA LYS A 543 -19.86 46.39 -51.26
C LYS A 543 -19.75 45.02 -51.90
N GLY A 544 -20.45 44.01 -51.32
CA GLY A 544 -20.47 42.66 -51.82
C GLY A 544 -19.71 41.66 -50.95
N THR A 545 -19.55 40.43 -51.49
CA THR A 545 -18.92 39.30 -50.80
C THR A 545 -17.85 38.65 -51.67
N GLU A 546 -16.74 38.26 -51.05
CA GLU A 546 -15.70 37.41 -51.62
C GLU A 546 -15.59 36.12 -50.79
N ILE A 547 -15.80 34.97 -51.45
CA ILE A 547 -15.55 33.66 -50.87
C ILE A 547 -14.46 32.96 -51.68
N ARG A 548 -13.37 32.61 -51.00
CA ARG A 548 -12.24 31.86 -51.57
C ARG A 548 -12.18 30.48 -50.97
N VAL A 549 -12.19 29.46 -51.81
CA VAL A 549 -11.98 28.07 -51.45
C VAL A 549 -10.65 27.59 -52.03
N THR A 550 -9.85 26.88 -51.22
CA THR A 550 -8.55 26.38 -51.66
C THR A 550 -8.48 24.87 -51.47
N PHE A 551 -7.81 24.19 -52.39
CA PHE A 551 -7.61 22.73 -52.36
C PHE A 551 -6.14 22.39 -52.59
N PRO A 552 -5.65 21.23 -52.09
CA PRO A 552 -4.39 20.68 -52.55
C PRO A 552 -4.42 20.45 -54.07
N ALA A 553 -3.43 21.01 -54.81
CA ALA A 553 -3.32 20.82 -56.26
C ALA A 553 -2.57 19.52 -56.56
N GLU A 554 -2.92 18.91 -57.70
CA GLU A 554 -2.13 17.81 -58.28
C GLU A 554 -0.83 18.29 -58.90
#